data_91f9b81a97092e8caa81e1a961c23461
#
_entry.id   91f9b81a97092e8caa81e1a961c23461
#
_cell.length_a   1.000
_cell.length_b   1.000
_cell.length_c   1.000
_cell.angle_alpha   90.00
_cell.angle_beta   90.00
_cell.angle_gamma   90.00
#
_symmetry.space_group_name_H-M   'P 1'
#
loop_
_entity.id
_entity.type
_entity.pdbx_description
1 polymer ?
#
loop_
_entity_poly.entity_id
_entity_poly.type
_entity_poly.pdbx_seq_one_letter_code
_entity_poly.pdbx_strand_id
1 'polypeptide(L)'
;MEPFIGEIRIFASGAIPDGWLPCHGRSLPIDKHMALFSLLGISYGGDGKTTFDLPDLRGGVPVQYGSGMVGREYVEGLEFAQSAKSAGPAVPTVAVTYAIAVGGFYPMRER
;
A
#
# COMPACT_ATOMS: atom_id res chain seq x y z
N MET A 1 -15.74 -8.83 -10.66
CA MET A 1 -16.26 -7.72 -9.84
C MET A 1 -15.24 -6.59 -9.81
N GLU A 2 -15.71 -5.38 -10.02
CA GLU A 2 -14.84 -4.21 -10.00
C GLU A 2 -14.37 -3.92 -8.58
N PRO A 3 -13.09 -3.66 -8.39
CA PRO A 3 -12.60 -3.25 -7.07
C PRO A 3 -12.92 -1.79 -6.80
N PHE A 4 -12.69 -1.38 -5.56
CA PHE A 4 -12.63 0.04 -5.22
C PHE A 4 -11.21 0.55 -5.45
N ILE A 5 -11.10 1.77 -5.96
CA ILE A 5 -9.80 2.42 -6.11
C ILE A 5 -9.15 2.53 -4.74
N GLY A 6 -7.89 2.14 -4.66
CA GLY A 6 -7.15 2.15 -3.39
C GLY A 6 -7.29 0.89 -2.58
N GLU A 7 -8.09 -0.07 -3.03
CA GLU A 7 -8.21 -1.36 -2.36
C GLU A 7 -6.91 -2.13 -2.51
N ILE A 8 -6.46 -2.76 -1.43
CA ILE A 8 -5.24 -3.57 -1.44
C ILE A 8 -5.65 -5.02 -1.24
N ARG A 9 -5.15 -5.90 -2.10
CA ARG A 9 -5.41 -7.34 -2.01
C ARG A 9 -4.11 -8.11 -2.06
N ILE A 10 -4.18 -9.33 -1.57
CA ILE A 10 -3.05 -10.25 -1.56
C ILE A 10 -3.19 -11.21 -2.72
N PHE A 11 -2.13 -11.34 -3.51
CA PHE A 11 -2.08 -12.30 -4.60
C PHE A 11 -0.98 -13.30 -4.31
N ALA A 12 -1.27 -14.58 -4.51
CA ALA A 12 -0.32 -15.63 -4.20
C ALA A 12 0.80 -15.72 -5.23
N SER A 13 0.63 -15.09 -6.38
CA SER A 13 1.64 -15.11 -7.45
C SER A 13 2.00 -13.68 -7.83
N GLY A 14 2.99 -13.55 -8.72
CA GLY A 14 3.37 -12.24 -9.25
C GLY A 14 2.53 -11.79 -10.42
N ALA A 15 1.52 -12.57 -10.83
CA ALA A 15 0.66 -12.22 -11.95
C ALA A 15 -0.43 -11.26 -11.48
N ILE A 16 -0.18 -9.97 -11.64
CA ILE A 16 -1.07 -8.92 -11.17
C ILE A 16 -2.03 -8.57 -12.30
N PRO A 17 -3.36 -8.58 -12.06
CA PRO A 17 -4.32 -8.23 -13.12
C PRO A 17 -4.22 -6.79 -13.55
N ASP A 18 -4.74 -6.48 -14.74
CA ASP A 18 -4.84 -5.10 -15.21
C ASP A 18 -5.67 -4.29 -14.23
N GLY A 19 -5.27 -3.03 -14.03
CA GLY A 19 -5.94 -2.16 -13.08
C GLY A 19 -5.39 -2.22 -11.69
N TRP A 20 -4.36 -3.04 -11.47
CA TRP A 20 -3.69 -3.19 -10.19
C TRP A 20 -2.20 -2.97 -10.38
N LEU A 21 -1.54 -2.45 -9.35
CA LEU A 21 -0.08 -2.31 -9.33
C LEU A 21 0.45 -2.87 -8.03
N PRO A 22 1.65 -3.47 -8.05
CA PRO A 22 2.22 -3.98 -6.81
C PRO A 22 2.57 -2.86 -5.85
N CYS A 23 2.49 -3.16 -4.56
CA CYS A 23 2.79 -2.19 -3.50
C CYS A 23 4.30 -2.18 -3.23
N HIS A 24 5.05 -1.63 -4.19
CA HIS A 24 6.51 -1.57 -4.14
C HIS A 24 7.04 -0.14 -4.03
N GLY A 25 6.20 0.82 -3.64
CA GLY A 25 6.65 2.19 -3.48
C GLY A 25 6.81 2.97 -4.77
N ARG A 26 6.20 2.50 -5.84
CA ARG A 26 6.34 3.13 -7.14
C ARG A 26 5.73 4.54 -7.15
N SER A 27 6.40 5.48 -7.81
CA SER A 27 5.87 6.82 -8.01
C SER A 27 4.96 6.85 -9.21
N LEU A 28 3.81 7.50 -9.07
CA LEU A 28 2.84 7.64 -10.14
C LEU A 28 2.60 9.12 -10.44
N PRO A 29 2.32 9.46 -11.71
CA PRO A 29 1.96 10.83 -12.04
C PRO A 29 0.55 11.14 -11.56
N ILE A 30 0.39 12.30 -10.93
CA ILE A 30 -0.91 12.70 -10.38
C ILE A 30 -1.93 12.89 -11.49
N ASP A 31 -1.52 13.49 -12.61
CA ASP A 31 -2.45 13.81 -13.69
C ASP A 31 -3.07 12.57 -14.33
N LYS A 32 -2.45 11.42 -14.19
CA LYS A 32 -2.98 10.16 -14.73
C LYS A 32 -3.70 9.31 -13.68
N HIS A 33 -3.59 9.68 -12.42
CA HIS A 33 -4.16 8.90 -11.32
C HIS A 33 -4.79 9.81 -10.27
N MET A 34 -5.58 10.78 -10.75
CA MET A 34 -6.12 11.81 -9.86
C MET A 34 -7.03 11.24 -8.79
N ALA A 35 -7.84 10.26 -9.16
CA ALA A 35 -8.76 9.65 -8.18
C ALA A 35 -7.98 8.95 -7.08
N LEU A 36 -6.95 8.20 -7.45
CA LEU A 36 -6.13 7.51 -6.45
C LEU A 36 -5.38 8.52 -5.58
N PHE A 37 -4.84 9.56 -6.20
CA PHE A 37 -4.15 10.60 -5.44
C PHE A 37 -5.07 11.27 -4.44
N SER A 38 -6.34 11.48 -4.80
CA SER A 38 -7.29 12.12 -3.88
C SER A 38 -7.51 11.28 -2.63
N LEU A 39 -7.27 9.96 -2.71
CA LEU A 39 -7.42 9.07 -1.57
C LEU A 39 -6.12 8.93 -0.79
N LEU A 40 -5.00 8.81 -1.48
CA LEU A 40 -3.72 8.52 -0.82
C LEU A 40 -2.95 9.77 -0.45
N GLY A 41 -3.08 10.84 -1.23
CA GLY A 41 -2.24 12.01 -1.02
C GLY A 41 -0.77 11.62 -1.08
N ILE A 42 0.03 12.21 -0.22
CA ILE A 42 1.45 11.89 -0.11
C ILE A 42 1.76 11.08 1.15
N SER A 43 0.77 10.32 1.63
CA SER A 43 0.95 9.50 2.83
C SER A 43 2.11 8.53 2.71
N TYR A 44 2.44 8.13 1.50
CA TYR A 44 3.51 7.17 1.24
C TYR A 44 4.69 7.79 0.51
N GLY A 45 4.63 9.09 0.21
CA GLY A 45 5.72 9.81 -0.43
C GLY A 45 5.27 10.53 -1.68
N GLY A 46 6.24 11.14 -2.36
CA GLY A 46 5.99 11.93 -3.54
C GLY A 46 6.04 13.41 -3.23
N ASP A 47 6.05 14.25 -4.30
CA ASP A 47 6.12 15.69 -4.11
C ASP A 47 4.74 16.33 -3.92
N GLY A 48 3.67 15.61 -4.20
CA GLY A 48 2.32 16.13 -4.03
C GLY A 48 1.89 17.14 -5.07
N LYS A 49 2.75 17.43 -6.03
CA LYS A 49 2.45 18.38 -7.11
C LYS A 49 2.36 17.67 -8.44
N THR A 50 3.34 16.84 -8.76
CA THR A 50 3.37 16.08 -10.00
C THR A 50 3.36 14.58 -9.77
N THR A 51 3.83 14.12 -8.60
CA THR A 51 3.91 12.69 -8.30
C THR A 51 3.42 12.39 -6.90
N PHE A 52 3.01 11.16 -6.71
CA PHE A 52 2.74 10.59 -5.40
C PHE A 52 3.17 9.12 -5.43
N ASP A 53 3.49 8.57 -4.27
CA ASP A 53 4.03 7.23 -4.19
C ASP A 53 2.99 6.27 -3.68
N LEU A 54 3.05 5.04 -4.19
CA LEU A 54 2.27 3.92 -3.68
C LEU A 54 2.89 3.39 -2.40
N PRO A 55 2.11 2.68 -1.57
CA PRO A 55 2.69 2.03 -0.40
C PRO A 55 3.75 1.03 -0.79
N ASP A 56 4.75 0.86 0.08
CA ASP A 56 5.78 -0.16 -0.09
C ASP A 56 5.63 -1.16 1.04
N LEU A 57 5.03 -2.29 0.72
CA LEU A 57 4.79 -3.35 1.71
C LEU A 57 5.82 -4.45 1.67
N ARG A 58 6.90 -4.25 0.90
CA ARG A 58 7.96 -5.27 0.82
C ARG A 58 8.64 -5.39 2.18
N GLY A 59 8.64 -6.60 2.68
CA GLY A 59 9.29 -6.89 3.96
C GLY A 59 8.64 -6.26 5.16
N GLY A 60 7.42 -5.75 5.02
CA GLY A 60 6.67 -5.16 6.11
C GLY A 60 5.40 -5.92 6.40
N VAL A 61 4.69 -5.46 7.41
CA VAL A 61 3.42 -6.06 7.82
C VAL A 61 2.37 -4.95 7.86
N PRO A 62 1.28 -5.06 7.09
CA PRO A 62 0.21 -4.09 7.19
C PRO A 62 -0.56 -4.26 8.48
N VAL A 63 -0.86 -3.16 9.15
CA VAL A 63 -1.59 -3.18 10.41
C VAL A 63 -2.66 -2.10 10.38
N GLN A 64 -3.67 -2.28 11.22
CA GLN A 64 -4.73 -1.29 11.39
C GLN A 64 -4.27 -0.27 12.43
N TYR A 65 -4.23 1.00 12.04
CA TYR A 65 -3.89 2.05 12.98
C TYR A 65 -5.17 2.60 13.61
N GLY A 66 -5.17 2.68 14.93
CA GLY A 66 -6.38 2.99 15.68
C GLY A 66 -6.86 4.42 15.57
N SER A 67 -6.00 5.36 15.18
CA SER A 67 -6.39 6.77 15.10
C SER A 67 -6.90 7.15 13.71
N GLY A 68 -7.02 6.19 12.80
CA GLY A 68 -7.47 6.45 11.45
C GLY A 68 -6.39 6.98 10.53
N MET A 69 -5.18 7.11 11.02
CA MET A 69 -4.06 7.54 10.18
C MET A 69 -3.63 6.41 9.27
N VAL A 70 -3.16 6.79 8.10
CA VAL A 70 -2.58 5.84 7.15
C VAL A 70 -1.20 6.35 6.79
N GLY A 71 -0.36 5.45 6.33
CA GLY A 71 0.93 5.84 5.84
C GLY A 71 2.04 5.07 6.51
N ARG A 72 3.23 5.61 6.32
CA ARG A 72 4.45 4.94 6.73
C ARG A 72 4.81 5.37 8.14
N GLU A 73 4.21 4.73 9.12
CA GLU A 73 4.50 5.03 10.51
C GLU A 73 4.90 3.77 11.24
N TYR A 74 5.77 3.95 12.20
CA TYR A 74 6.09 2.86 13.10
C TYR A 74 4.95 2.68 14.08
N VAL A 75 4.49 1.44 14.20
CA VAL A 75 3.57 1.07 15.26
C VAL A 75 4.42 0.47 16.37
N GLU A 76 4.22 0.97 17.59
CA GLU A 76 4.98 0.49 18.72
C GLU A 76 4.84 -1.01 18.86
N GLY A 77 5.94 -1.69 19.02
CA GLY A 77 5.97 -3.14 19.11
C GLY A 77 6.26 -3.84 17.80
N LEU A 78 6.31 -3.11 16.70
CA LEU A 78 6.63 -3.72 15.41
C LEU A 78 8.10 -3.54 15.02
N GLU A 79 8.85 -2.77 15.79
CA GLU A 79 10.26 -2.58 15.49
C GLU A 79 11.02 -3.89 15.53
N PHE A 80 10.61 -4.80 16.40
CA PHE A 80 11.30 -6.06 16.50
C PHE A 80 11.11 -6.89 15.22
N ALA A 81 10.01 -6.69 14.50
CA ALA A 81 9.79 -7.40 13.24
C ALA A 81 10.81 -6.97 12.20
N GLN A 82 11.18 -5.69 12.18
CA GLN A 82 12.22 -5.23 11.28
C GLN A 82 13.58 -5.71 11.73
N SER A 83 13.82 -5.72 13.02
CA SER A 83 15.07 -6.24 13.56
C SER A 83 15.22 -7.72 13.26
N ALA A 84 14.14 -8.47 13.40
CA ALA A 84 14.16 -9.89 13.10
C ALA A 84 14.43 -10.14 11.63
N LYS A 85 13.93 -9.26 10.77
CA LYS A 85 14.19 -9.34 9.35
C LYS A 85 15.67 -9.13 9.04
N SER A 86 16.31 -8.21 9.74
CA SER A 86 17.74 -7.95 9.56
C SER A 86 18.60 -9.06 10.12
N ALA A 87 18.15 -9.68 11.21
CA ALA A 87 18.92 -10.69 11.91
C ALA A 87 18.60 -12.10 11.43
N GLY A 88 17.69 -12.23 10.48
CA GLY A 88 17.17 -13.52 10.04
C GLY A 88 15.83 -13.81 10.65
N PRO A 89 15.05 -14.68 10.03
CA PRO A 89 13.66 -14.88 10.44
C PRO A 89 13.55 -15.61 11.75
N ALA A 90 12.95 -14.96 12.73
CA ALA A 90 12.54 -15.62 13.96
C ALA A 90 11.15 -16.24 13.80
N VAL A 91 10.43 -15.86 12.74
CA VAL A 91 9.06 -16.31 12.48
C VAL A 91 9.01 -16.84 11.06
N PRO A 92 8.40 -18.02 10.85
CA PRO A 92 8.23 -18.51 9.47
C PRO A 92 7.44 -17.51 8.65
N THR A 93 7.91 -17.25 7.43
CA THR A 93 7.27 -16.28 6.54
C THR A 93 7.01 -16.92 5.18
N VAL A 94 5.93 -16.50 4.56
CA VAL A 94 5.58 -16.90 3.20
C VAL A 94 5.43 -15.61 2.40
N ALA A 95 6.13 -15.55 1.28
CA ALA A 95 6.09 -14.35 0.44
C ALA A 95 4.86 -14.37 -0.44
N VAL A 96 4.12 -13.28 -0.44
CA VAL A 96 2.99 -13.06 -1.31
C VAL A 96 3.11 -11.65 -1.88
N THR A 97 2.26 -11.34 -2.86
CA THR A 97 2.27 -10.01 -3.48
C THR A 97 1.08 -9.21 -2.99
N TYR A 98 1.34 -8.03 -2.44
CA TYR A 98 0.29 -7.05 -2.20
C TYR A 98 0.18 -6.15 -3.41
N ALA A 99 -1.05 -5.91 -3.86
CA ALA A 99 -1.29 -5.02 -4.98
C ALA A 99 -2.43 -4.07 -4.64
N ILE A 100 -2.37 -2.89 -5.24
CA ILE A 100 -3.36 -1.83 -4.99
C ILE A 100 -4.11 -1.57 -6.30
N ALA A 101 -5.42 -1.39 -6.20
CA ALA A 101 -6.25 -1.10 -7.36
C ALA A 101 -6.08 0.37 -7.73
N VAL A 102 -5.67 0.62 -8.98
CA VAL A 102 -5.55 1.99 -9.49
C VAL A 102 -6.75 2.39 -10.34
N GLY A 103 -7.66 1.46 -10.59
CA GLY A 103 -8.91 1.72 -11.29
C GLY A 103 -10.05 1.00 -10.60
N GLY A 104 -11.28 1.45 -10.88
CA GLY A 104 -12.45 0.85 -10.29
C GLY A 104 -13.41 1.91 -9.75
N PHE A 105 -14.24 1.49 -8.80
CA PHE A 105 -15.19 2.42 -8.18
C PHE A 105 -14.49 3.31 -7.17
N TYR A 106 -14.90 4.56 -7.13
CA TYR A 106 -14.40 5.47 -6.11
C TYR A 106 -15.14 5.18 -4.80
N PRO A 107 -14.42 4.92 -3.69
CA PRO A 107 -15.10 4.63 -2.44
C PRO A 107 -15.81 5.87 -1.91
N MET A 108 -17.07 5.68 -1.50
CA MET A 108 -17.88 6.76 -0.98
C MET A 108 -17.93 6.62 0.53
N ARG A 109 -17.76 7.76 1.20
CA ARG A 109 -17.84 7.75 2.66
C ARG A 109 -19.30 7.88 3.06
N GLU A 110 -19.75 6.97 3.91
CA GLU A 110 -21.06 7.06 4.51
C GLU A 110 -21.01 7.86 5.79
N ARG A 111 -22.10 8.52 6.05
CA ARG A 111 -22.20 9.32 7.24
C ARG A 111 -23.18 8.78 8.21
#